data_ece671571578c51a79bcdb6474606b81
#
_entry.id   ece671571578c51a79bcdb6474606b81
#
_cell.length_a   1.000
_cell.length_b   1.000
_cell.length_c   1.000
_cell.angle_alpha   90.00
_cell.angle_beta   90.00
_cell.angle_gamma   90.00
#
_symmetry.space_group_name_H-M   'P 1'
#
loop_
_entity.id
_entity.type
_entity.pdbx_description
1 polymer ?
#
loop_
_entity_poly.entity_id
_entity_poly.type
_entity_poly.pdbx_seq_one_letter_code
_entity_poly.pdbx_strand_id
1 'polypeptide(L)'
;MTLPKVTAVEQVSALVTVLGALEVEHDLEPGVLRFEIQVETPQSILAADGTALVARLIHASAGRCTALHYGTYDYSASCGIVGRYQSMEHPAADHAKAVMQVAAAGTGVELSDGSTNVLPVGDRDRVHAGWRLHARLVQRSLERGFSQGWDLHPGQLPTRFLATYAFYRDGLDVTVRRLAAYAGVGEPTEYLDEPATAAALADTVVRGLECGAIAESELGEIDRETLVRLRR
;
A
#
# COMPACT_ATOMS: atom_id res chain seq x y z
N MET A 1 -4.50 -14.56 3.61
CA MET A 1 -3.48 -14.95 4.63
C MET A 1 -2.18 -14.25 4.32
N THR A 2 -1.27 -14.10 5.30
CA THR A 2 0.03 -13.44 5.09
C THR A 2 1.16 -14.42 5.36
N LEU A 3 2.13 -14.53 4.46
CA LEU A 3 3.33 -15.36 4.61
C LEU A 3 4.44 -14.54 5.28
N PRO A 4 4.80 -14.85 6.54
CA PRO A 4 5.82 -14.09 7.29
C PRO A 4 7.24 -14.63 7.07
N LYS A 5 8.23 -13.86 7.49
CA LYS A 5 9.65 -14.27 7.61
C LYS A 5 10.25 -14.90 6.35
N VAL A 6 9.87 -14.37 5.19
CA VAL A 6 10.33 -14.90 3.90
C VAL A 6 11.78 -14.53 3.65
N THR A 7 12.61 -15.51 3.34
CA THR A 7 14.05 -15.36 3.06
C THR A 7 14.48 -16.03 1.76
N ALA A 8 13.60 -16.84 1.15
CA ALA A 8 13.89 -17.60 -0.05
C ALA A 8 12.65 -17.80 -0.94
N VAL A 9 12.85 -17.93 -2.23
CA VAL A 9 11.78 -18.15 -3.24
C VAL A 9 11.02 -19.44 -2.97
N GLU A 10 11.73 -20.46 -2.50
CA GLU A 10 11.19 -21.80 -2.24
C GLU A 10 10.07 -21.78 -1.19
N GLN A 11 10.10 -20.86 -0.24
CA GLN A 11 9.01 -20.70 0.75
C GLN A 11 7.70 -20.27 0.06
N VAL A 12 7.77 -19.37 -0.91
CA VAL A 12 6.61 -18.93 -1.69
C VAL A 12 6.12 -20.07 -2.60
N SER A 13 7.02 -20.74 -3.30
CA SER A 13 6.68 -21.87 -4.16
C SER A 13 6.03 -23.03 -3.39
N ALA A 14 6.53 -23.32 -2.18
CA ALA A 14 5.93 -24.31 -1.29
C ALA A 14 4.51 -23.93 -0.89
N LEU A 15 4.28 -22.65 -0.51
CA LEU A 15 2.94 -22.17 -0.19
C LEU A 15 1.99 -22.29 -1.39
N VAL A 16 2.42 -21.92 -2.59
CA VAL A 16 1.63 -22.07 -3.83
C VAL A 16 1.22 -23.53 -4.04
N THR A 17 2.15 -24.47 -3.82
CA THR A 17 1.86 -25.91 -3.92
C THR A 17 0.82 -26.36 -2.89
N VAL A 18 0.96 -25.93 -1.63
CA VAL A 18 0.00 -26.24 -0.55
C VAL A 18 -1.39 -25.68 -0.85
N LEU A 19 -1.47 -24.42 -1.30
CA LEU A 19 -2.73 -23.79 -1.64
C LEU A 19 -3.42 -24.50 -2.83
N GLY A 20 -2.66 -24.90 -3.85
CA GLY A 20 -3.20 -25.69 -4.95
C GLY A 20 -3.74 -27.05 -4.50
N ALA A 21 -3.06 -27.74 -3.57
CA ALA A 21 -3.55 -28.99 -3.01
C ALA A 21 -4.85 -28.79 -2.19
N LEU A 22 -4.93 -27.72 -1.41
CA LEU A 22 -6.15 -27.36 -0.66
C LEU A 22 -7.32 -27.02 -1.60
N GLU A 23 -7.07 -26.32 -2.70
CA GLU A 23 -8.11 -26.03 -3.69
C GLU A 23 -8.69 -27.33 -4.27
N VAL A 24 -7.85 -28.27 -4.61
CA VAL A 24 -8.29 -29.61 -5.12
C VAL A 24 -9.08 -30.36 -4.06
N GLU A 25 -8.58 -30.43 -2.82
CA GLU A 25 -9.22 -31.16 -1.71
C GLU A 25 -10.60 -30.60 -1.34
N HIS A 26 -10.81 -29.30 -1.52
CA HIS A 26 -12.03 -28.60 -1.15
C HIS A 26 -12.92 -28.19 -2.35
N ASP A 27 -12.68 -28.74 -3.53
CA ASP A 27 -13.42 -28.43 -4.77
C ASP A 27 -13.52 -26.91 -5.04
N LEU A 28 -12.43 -26.16 -4.77
CA LEU A 28 -12.34 -24.73 -5.04
C LEU A 28 -11.78 -24.48 -6.44
N GLU A 29 -12.14 -23.32 -7.02
CA GLU A 29 -11.57 -22.88 -8.28
C GLU A 29 -10.05 -22.66 -8.16
N PRO A 30 -9.25 -23.12 -9.13
CA PRO A 30 -7.80 -22.94 -9.12
C PRO A 30 -7.40 -21.45 -9.02
N GLY A 31 -6.55 -21.11 -8.06
CA GLY A 31 -6.06 -19.73 -7.86
C GLY A 31 -6.96 -18.86 -6.99
N VAL A 32 -8.07 -19.39 -6.44
CA VAL A 32 -8.95 -18.62 -5.53
C VAL A 32 -8.28 -18.33 -4.19
N LEU A 33 -7.44 -19.25 -3.71
CA LEU A 33 -6.70 -19.05 -2.47
C LEU A 33 -5.48 -18.15 -2.73
N ARG A 34 -5.53 -16.93 -2.19
CA ARG A 34 -4.50 -15.91 -2.34
C ARG A 34 -3.82 -15.60 -1.02
N PHE A 35 -2.66 -14.98 -1.10
CA PHE A 35 -1.87 -14.61 0.07
C PHE A 35 -1.13 -13.29 -0.15
N GLU A 36 -0.61 -12.77 0.92
CA GLU A 36 0.23 -11.58 0.97
C GLU A 36 1.59 -11.95 1.55
N ILE A 37 2.64 -11.20 1.25
CA ILE A 37 3.98 -11.46 1.73
C ILE A 37 4.40 -10.39 2.72
N GLN A 38 4.83 -10.80 3.91
CA GLN A 38 5.45 -9.92 4.89
C GLN A 38 6.93 -9.72 4.54
N VAL A 39 7.28 -8.51 4.10
CA VAL A 39 8.65 -8.10 3.80
C VAL A 39 9.28 -7.56 5.09
N GLU A 40 9.90 -8.44 5.86
CA GLU A 40 10.41 -8.14 7.21
C GLU A 40 11.80 -8.74 7.47
N THR A 41 12.43 -9.27 6.43
CA THR A 41 13.81 -9.78 6.48
C THR A 41 14.67 -9.02 5.45
N PRO A 42 15.93 -8.66 5.77
CA PRO A 42 16.82 -8.03 4.78
C PRO A 42 17.00 -8.87 3.52
N GLN A 43 16.99 -10.20 3.65
CA GLN A 43 17.13 -11.14 2.55
C GLN A 43 15.96 -11.03 1.55
N SER A 44 14.76 -10.66 2.00
CA SER A 44 13.62 -10.43 1.09
C SER A 44 13.85 -9.21 0.17
N ILE A 45 14.68 -8.25 0.58
CA ILE A 45 15.04 -7.07 -0.21
C ILE A 45 16.25 -7.35 -1.09
N LEU A 46 17.33 -7.87 -0.50
CA LEU A 46 18.58 -8.16 -1.20
C LEU A 46 19.01 -9.60 -0.90
N ALA A 47 18.96 -10.45 -1.91
CA ALA A 47 19.40 -11.83 -1.81
C ALA A 47 20.93 -11.95 -1.77
N ALA A 48 21.44 -13.11 -1.41
CA ALA A 48 22.88 -13.38 -1.31
C ALA A 48 23.61 -13.25 -2.66
N ASP A 49 22.90 -13.42 -3.77
CA ASP A 49 23.40 -13.22 -5.13
C ASP A 49 23.36 -11.75 -5.60
N GLY A 50 22.94 -10.83 -4.75
CA GLY A 50 22.83 -9.40 -5.06
C GLY A 50 21.54 -9.01 -5.81
N THR A 51 20.62 -9.94 -6.05
CA THR A 51 19.34 -9.63 -6.71
C THR A 51 18.27 -9.13 -5.73
N ALA A 52 17.31 -8.34 -6.23
CA ALA A 52 16.13 -7.94 -5.47
C ALA A 52 15.19 -9.15 -5.29
N LEU A 53 15.32 -9.86 -4.17
CA LEU A 53 14.55 -11.09 -3.94
C LEU A 53 13.04 -10.84 -3.99
N VAL A 54 12.56 -9.71 -3.50
CA VAL A 54 11.13 -9.38 -3.47
C VAL A 54 10.47 -9.47 -4.85
N ALA A 55 11.14 -9.06 -5.92
CA ALA A 55 10.64 -9.23 -7.28
C ALA A 55 10.48 -10.72 -7.66
N ARG A 56 11.45 -11.55 -7.28
CA ARG A 56 11.39 -13.00 -7.50
C ARG A 56 10.29 -13.68 -6.68
N LEU A 57 10.02 -13.18 -5.46
CA LEU A 57 8.92 -13.66 -4.60
C LEU A 57 7.55 -13.40 -5.26
N ILE A 58 7.35 -12.21 -5.84
CA ILE A 58 6.14 -11.88 -6.59
C ILE A 58 5.95 -12.86 -7.76
N HIS A 59 6.97 -13.06 -8.58
CA HIS A 59 6.87 -13.98 -9.73
C HIS A 59 6.65 -15.44 -9.31
N ALA A 60 7.30 -15.90 -8.24
CA ALA A 60 7.14 -17.25 -7.71
C ALA A 60 5.75 -17.52 -7.13
N SER A 61 4.98 -16.48 -6.84
CA SER A 61 3.60 -16.61 -6.32
C SER A 61 2.60 -17.11 -7.35
N ALA A 62 2.97 -17.20 -8.62
CA ALA A 62 2.10 -17.63 -9.72
C ALA A 62 0.77 -16.83 -9.76
N GLY A 63 0.82 -15.52 -9.50
CA GLY A 63 -0.35 -14.63 -9.47
C GLY A 63 -1.20 -14.71 -8.20
N ARG A 64 -0.79 -15.48 -7.19
CA ARG A 64 -1.51 -15.62 -5.92
C ARG A 64 -1.15 -14.54 -4.88
N CYS A 65 -0.01 -13.84 -5.04
CA CYS A 65 0.36 -12.72 -4.17
C CYS A 65 -0.50 -11.50 -4.51
N THR A 66 -1.22 -10.96 -3.51
CA THR A 66 -2.08 -9.78 -3.67
C THR A 66 -1.47 -8.51 -3.08
N ALA A 67 -0.60 -8.64 -2.08
CA ALA A 67 0.06 -7.48 -1.47
C ALA A 67 1.41 -7.84 -0.84
N LEU A 68 2.25 -6.83 -0.71
CA LEU A 68 3.47 -6.84 0.09
C LEU A 68 3.28 -5.95 1.31
N HIS A 69 3.63 -6.43 2.49
CA HIS A 69 3.57 -5.68 3.74
C HIS A 69 4.96 -5.41 4.29
N TYR A 70 5.30 -4.16 4.56
CA TYR A 70 6.56 -3.83 5.22
C TYR A 70 6.50 -4.12 6.72
N GLY A 71 7.41 -4.96 7.21
CA GLY A 71 7.50 -5.32 8.63
C GLY A 71 8.51 -4.47 9.38
N THR A 72 8.06 -3.35 9.97
CA THR A 72 8.90 -2.29 10.56
C THR A 72 9.94 -2.80 11.54
N TYR A 73 9.53 -3.58 12.53
CA TYR A 73 10.36 -3.91 13.69
C TYR A 73 11.31 -5.07 13.40
N ASP A 74 10.81 -6.14 12.80
CA ASP A 74 11.62 -7.30 12.44
C ASP A 74 12.70 -6.94 11.42
N TYR A 75 12.33 -6.16 10.39
CA TYR A 75 13.30 -5.68 9.40
C TYR A 75 14.38 -4.80 10.03
N SER A 76 13.95 -3.82 10.83
CA SER A 76 14.87 -2.91 11.51
C SER A 76 15.81 -3.62 12.47
N ALA A 77 15.28 -4.57 13.27
CA ALA A 77 16.09 -5.37 14.19
C ALA A 77 17.11 -6.22 13.43
N SER A 78 16.70 -6.87 12.34
CA SER A 78 17.58 -7.67 11.49
C SER A 78 18.69 -6.84 10.83
N CYS A 79 18.44 -5.52 10.60
CA CYS A 79 19.45 -4.57 10.14
C CYS A 79 20.33 -4.00 11.27
N GLY A 80 20.19 -4.48 12.52
CA GLY A 80 20.98 -4.01 13.66
C GLY A 80 20.56 -2.64 14.20
N ILE A 81 19.38 -2.12 13.82
CA ILE A 81 18.89 -0.82 14.26
C ILE A 81 18.39 -0.94 15.70
N VAL A 82 18.95 -0.10 16.59
CA VAL A 82 18.58 -0.05 18.00
C VAL A 82 17.12 0.32 18.17
N GLY A 83 16.40 -0.37 19.07
CA GLY A 83 14.95 -0.30 19.24
C GLY A 83 14.34 1.11 19.27
N ARG A 84 15.00 2.06 19.93
CA ARG A 84 14.51 3.46 20.01
C ARG A 84 14.49 4.21 18.65
N TYR A 85 15.20 3.69 17.64
CA TYR A 85 15.27 4.29 16.29
C TYR A 85 14.50 3.49 15.24
N GLN A 86 13.91 2.36 15.63
CA GLN A 86 13.08 1.55 14.71
C GLN A 86 11.77 2.27 14.43
N SER A 87 11.58 2.66 13.19
CA SER A 87 10.38 3.39 12.75
C SER A 87 10.10 3.19 11.27
N MET A 88 8.87 3.46 10.86
CA MET A 88 8.44 3.44 9.46
C MET A 88 9.18 4.48 8.58
N GLU A 89 9.77 5.50 9.19
CA GLU A 89 10.48 6.59 8.52
C GLU A 89 12.00 6.52 8.64
N HIS A 90 12.53 5.42 9.20
CA HIS A 90 13.98 5.20 9.21
C HIS A 90 14.51 5.04 7.78
N PRO A 91 15.70 5.57 7.42
CA PRO A 91 16.26 5.44 6.07
C PRO A 91 16.35 4.02 5.54
N ALA A 92 16.63 3.01 6.39
CA ALA A 92 16.62 1.61 5.99
C ALA A 92 15.20 1.11 5.65
N ALA A 93 14.17 1.60 6.35
CA ALA A 93 12.78 1.33 6.01
C ALA A 93 12.40 1.94 4.66
N ASP A 94 12.81 3.18 4.42
CA ASP A 94 12.57 3.86 3.15
C ASP A 94 13.25 3.15 1.98
N HIS A 95 14.48 2.66 2.17
CA HIS A 95 15.17 1.86 1.16
C HIS A 95 14.39 0.58 0.82
N ALA A 96 14.00 -0.20 1.83
CA ALA A 96 13.23 -1.43 1.62
C ALA A 96 11.92 -1.15 0.87
N LYS A 97 11.18 -0.13 1.29
CA LYS A 97 9.90 0.29 0.68
C LYS A 97 10.09 0.77 -0.78
N ALA A 98 11.14 1.49 -1.08
CA ALA A 98 11.46 1.88 -2.47
C ALA A 98 11.73 0.67 -3.36
N VAL A 99 12.45 -0.34 -2.86
CA VAL A 99 12.67 -1.60 -3.60
C VAL A 99 11.35 -2.36 -3.80
N MET A 100 10.49 -2.42 -2.77
CA MET A 100 9.16 -3.03 -2.88
C MET A 100 8.30 -2.34 -3.96
N GLN A 101 8.31 -1.01 -4.01
CA GLN A 101 7.56 -0.24 -5.02
C GLN A 101 8.01 -0.57 -6.45
N VAL A 102 9.31 -0.58 -6.69
CA VAL A 102 9.85 -0.94 -8.01
C VAL A 102 9.51 -2.38 -8.37
N ALA A 103 9.60 -3.32 -7.42
CA ALA A 103 9.30 -4.72 -7.65
C ALA A 103 7.81 -4.99 -7.92
N ALA A 104 6.91 -4.24 -7.28
CA ALA A 104 5.46 -4.39 -7.43
C ALA A 104 4.90 -3.64 -8.66
N ALA A 105 5.64 -2.66 -9.18
CA ALA A 105 5.17 -1.83 -10.31
C ALA A 105 4.74 -2.68 -11.52
N GLY A 106 3.52 -2.46 -12.01
CA GLY A 106 2.96 -3.18 -13.16
C GLY A 106 2.55 -4.64 -12.90
N THR A 107 2.65 -5.14 -11.67
CA THR A 107 2.30 -6.54 -11.33
C THR A 107 0.87 -6.72 -10.80
N GLY A 108 0.20 -5.65 -10.43
CA GLY A 108 -1.10 -5.67 -9.74
C GLY A 108 -1.01 -6.05 -8.26
N VAL A 109 0.21 -6.16 -7.69
CA VAL A 109 0.43 -6.42 -6.27
C VAL A 109 0.39 -5.09 -5.51
N GLU A 110 -0.48 -5.00 -4.51
CA GLU A 110 -0.65 -3.81 -3.67
C GLU A 110 0.46 -3.68 -2.63
N LEU A 111 0.63 -2.45 -2.10
CA LEU A 111 1.66 -2.15 -1.11
C LEU A 111 1.03 -1.67 0.19
N SER A 112 1.46 -2.28 1.29
CA SER A 112 1.10 -1.90 2.65
C SER A 112 2.35 -1.47 3.43
N ASP A 113 2.31 -0.29 4.02
CA ASP A 113 3.35 0.16 4.94
C ASP A 113 3.25 -0.60 6.26
N GLY A 114 4.24 -0.44 7.11
CA GLY A 114 4.31 -1.04 8.43
C GLY A 114 3.41 -0.36 9.46
N SER A 115 3.83 -0.42 10.70
CA SER A 115 3.08 0.08 11.86
C SER A 115 3.95 0.92 12.78
N THR A 116 3.31 1.69 13.67
CA THR A 116 3.95 2.26 14.86
C THR A 116 3.48 1.56 16.12
N ASN A 117 4.40 1.22 17.01
CA ASN A 117 4.12 0.65 18.31
C ASN A 117 3.83 1.70 19.39
N VAL A 118 3.81 2.98 19.03
CA VAL A 118 3.37 4.06 19.92
C VAL A 118 1.84 4.09 19.93
N LEU A 119 1.27 3.48 20.95
CA LEU A 119 -0.17 3.31 21.08
C LEU A 119 -0.82 4.56 21.71
N PRO A 120 -2.03 4.96 21.28
CA PRO A 120 -2.79 6.06 21.87
C PRO A 120 -3.50 5.59 23.14
N VAL A 121 -2.73 5.26 24.18
CA VAL A 121 -3.22 4.76 25.47
C VAL A 121 -2.58 5.53 26.63
N GLY A 122 -3.28 5.59 27.78
CA GLY A 122 -2.82 6.29 28.97
C GLY A 122 -3.56 7.60 29.23
N ASP A 123 -2.84 8.61 29.71
CA ASP A 123 -3.40 9.95 29.92
C ASP A 123 -3.67 10.68 28.59
N ARG A 124 -4.37 11.79 28.67
CA ARG A 124 -4.78 12.58 27.49
C ARG A 124 -3.60 13.01 26.62
N ASP A 125 -2.49 13.40 27.22
CA ASP A 125 -1.33 13.92 26.48
C ASP A 125 -0.64 12.80 25.69
N ARG A 126 -0.52 11.61 26.28
CA ARG A 126 -0.01 10.40 25.61
C ARG A 126 -0.90 9.95 24.48
N VAL A 127 -2.21 9.91 24.69
CA VAL A 127 -3.19 9.58 23.63
C VAL A 127 -3.06 10.54 22.46
N HIS A 128 -3.03 11.85 22.73
CA HIS A 128 -2.89 12.86 21.67
C HIS A 128 -1.53 12.80 20.98
N ALA A 129 -0.45 12.49 21.70
CA ALA A 129 0.88 12.31 21.09
C ALA A 129 0.88 11.09 20.17
N GLY A 130 0.32 9.96 20.60
CA GLY A 130 0.15 8.76 19.79
C GLY A 130 -0.67 9.01 18.51
N TRP A 131 -1.79 9.69 18.63
CA TRP A 131 -2.63 10.05 17.49
C TRP A 131 -1.94 10.99 16.50
N ARG A 132 -1.25 12.03 16.98
CA ARG A 132 -0.48 12.93 16.08
C ARG A 132 0.61 12.19 15.33
N LEU A 133 1.38 11.33 16.01
CA LEU A 133 2.41 10.52 15.39
C LEU A 133 1.79 9.60 14.34
N HIS A 134 0.74 8.85 14.70
CA HIS A 134 0.10 7.89 13.82
C HIS A 134 -0.49 8.57 12.57
N ALA A 135 -1.25 9.66 12.72
CA ALA A 135 -1.81 10.40 11.59
C ALA A 135 -0.72 10.91 10.63
N ARG A 136 0.38 11.46 11.17
CA ARG A 136 1.53 11.91 10.37
C ARG A 136 2.19 10.78 9.60
N LEU A 137 2.36 9.62 10.24
CA LEU A 137 2.96 8.44 9.57
C LEU A 137 2.04 7.90 8.46
N VAL A 138 0.74 7.83 8.70
CA VAL A 138 -0.25 7.43 7.68
C VAL A 138 -0.22 8.38 6.49
N GLN A 139 -0.26 9.68 6.73
CA GLN A 139 -0.18 10.68 5.66
C GLN A 139 1.12 10.51 4.85
N ARG A 140 2.25 10.36 5.52
CA ARG A 140 3.55 10.11 4.88
C ARG A 140 3.55 8.85 4.02
N SER A 141 2.89 7.79 4.47
CA SER A 141 2.77 6.54 3.71
C SER A 141 1.96 6.78 2.42
N LEU A 142 0.83 7.46 2.50
CA LEU A 142 -0.01 7.82 1.36
C LEU A 142 0.73 8.69 0.35
N GLU A 143 1.45 9.73 0.80
CA GLU A 143 2.28 10.60 -0.04
C GLU A 143 3.37 9.83 -0.79
N ARG A 144 3.80 8.68 -0.26
CA ARG A 144 4.81 7.80 -0.85
C ARG A 144 4.22 6.63 -1.64
N GLY A 145 2.91 6.62 -1.88
CA GLY A 145 2.25 5.59 -2.67
C GLY A 145 1.91 4.29 -1.93
N PHE A 146 1.94 4.31 -0.59
CA PHE A 146 1.48 3.20 0.24
C PHE A 146 0.06 3.50 0.73
N SER A 147 -0.94 2.96 0.04
CA SER A 147 -2.36 3.21 0.34
C SER A 147 -2.87 2.46 1.57
N GLN A 148 -2.12 1.46 2.03
CA GLN A 148 -2.45 0.62 3.18
C GLN A 148 -1.35 0.65 4.24
N GLY A 149 -1.65 0.19 5.45
CA GLY A 149 -0.71 0.03 6.56
C GLY A 149 -1.34 -0.75 7.69
N TRP A 150 -0.54 -1.11 8.68
CA TRP A 150 -0.99 -1.89 9.83
C TRP A 150 -1.26 -1.00 11.03
N ASP A 151 -2.39 -1.25 11.69
CA ASP A 151 -2.76 -0.65 12.97
C ASP A 151 -2.66 -1.72 14.07
N LEU A 152 -1.86 -1.44 15.10
CA LEU A 152 -1.61 -2.38 16.19
C LEU A 152 -2.65 -2.28 17.33
N HIS A 153 -3.50 -1.27 17.29
CA HIS A 153 -4.49 -1.02 18.33
C HIS A 153 -5.74 -0.33 17.76
N PRO A 154 -6.96 -0.71 18.19
CA PRO A 154 -8.19 -0.06 17.71
C PRO A 154 -8.21 1.47 17.87
N GLY A 155 -7.53 2.01 18.86
CA GLY A 155 -7.39 3.46 19.07
C GLY A 155 -6.63 4.19 17.95
N GLN A 156 -5.95 3.48 17.03
CA GLN A 156 -5.31 4.05 15.84
C GLN A 156 -6.28 4.23 14.67
N LEU A 157 -7.39 3.50 14.62
CA LEU A 157 -8.36 3.58 13.54
C LEU A 157 -8.91 4.99 13.29
N PRO A 158 -9.26 5.79 14.33
CA PRO A 158 -9.72 7.16 14.08
C PRO A 158 -8.71 8.01 13.31
N THR A 159 -7.44 7.88 13.63
CA THR A 159 -6.37 8.65 12.96
C THR A 159 -5.97 8.04 11.61
N ARG A 160 -6.17 6.74 11.39
CA ARG A 160 -6.08 6.10 10.07
C ARG A 160 -7.10 6.71 9.12
N PHE A 161 -8.37 6.69 9.50
CA PHE A 161 -9.45 7.25 8.68
C PHE A 161 -9.30 8.76 8.48
N LEU A 162 -8.97 9.51 9.55
CA LEU A 162 -8.75 10.95 9.45
C LEU A 162 -7.68 11.30 8.42
N ALA A 163 -6.50 10.69 8.51
CA ALA A 163 -5.40 10.97 7.61
C ALA A 163 -5.70 10.52 6.17
N THR A 164 -6.30 9.34 5.99
CA THR A 164 -6.69 8.80 4.69
C THR A 164 -7.74 9.69 4.00
N TYR A 165 -8.77 10.11 4.75
CA TYR A 165 -9.82 10.95 4.19
C TYR A 165 -9.30 12.36 3.87
N ALA A 166 -8.49 12.94 4.76
CA ALA A 166 -7.86 14.23 4.51
C ALA A 166 -7.01 14.19 3.24
N PHE A 167 -6.21 13.13 3.05
CA PHE A 167 -5.34 12.96 1.89
C PHE A 167 -6.13 12.91 0.57
N TYR A 168 -7.16 12.08 0.47
CA TYR A 168 -7.94 11.94 -0.77
C TYR A 168 -8.83 13.15 -1.06
N ARG A 169 -9.18 13.94 -0.04
CA ARG A 169 -9.96 15.18 -0.21
C ARG A 169 -9.11 16.41 -0.50
N ASP A 170 -7.81 16.34 -0.20
CA ASP A 170 -6.91 17.46 -0.49
C ASP A 170 -6.77 17.66 -2.00
N GLY A 171 -7.11 18.87 -2.45
CA GLY A 171 -7.07 19.22 -3.89
C GLY A 171 -8.06 18.47 -4.78
N LEU A 172 -9.10 17.82 -4.23
CA LEU A 172 -10.08 17.04 -5.00
C LEU A 172 -10.73 17.85 -6.13
N ASP A 173 -11.18 19.08 -5.85
CA ASP A 173 -11.84 19.95 -6.84
C ASP A 173 -10.94 20.23 -8.05
N VAL A 174 -9.65 20.44 -7.81
CA VAL A 174 -8.66 20.68 -8.88
C VAL A 174 -8.44 19.38 -9.66
N THR A 175 -8.31 18.27 -8.97
CA THR A 175 -8.09 16.95 -9.57
C THR A 175 -9.25 16.55 -10.48
N VAL A 176 -10.49 16.69 -10.01
CA VAL A 176 -11.70 16.36 -10.78
C VAL A 176 -11.81 17.24 -12.02
N ARG A 177 -11.58 18.56 -11.92
CA ARG A 177 -11.59 19.47 -13.08
C ARG A 177 -10.52 19.11 -14.11
N ARG A 178 -9.30 18.77 -13.69
CA ARG A 178 -8.23 18.33 -14.59
C ARG A 178 -8.63 17.06 -15.35
N LEU A 179 -9.18 16.08 -14.65
CA LEU A 179 -9.64 14.82 -15.26
C LEU A 179 -10.82 15.03 -16.21
N ALA A 180 -11.77 15.91 -15.88
CA ALA A 180 -12.88 16.25 -16.76
C ALA A 180 -12.40 16.95 -18.05
N ALA A 181 -11.46 17.88 -17.93
CA ALA A 181 -10.82 18.53 -19.08
C ALA A 181 -10.05 17.52 -19.94
N TYR A 182 -9.26 16.64 -19.34
CA TYR A 182 -8.52 15.57 -20.03
C TYR A 182 -9.46 14.59 -20.77
N ALA A 183 -10.59 14.26 -20.17
CA ALA A 183 -11.59 13.37 -20.77
C ALA A 183 -12.45 14.08 -21.85
N GLY A 184 -12.32 15.41 -22.02
CA GLY A 184 -13.09 16.19 -22.99
C GLY A 184 -14.56 16.41 -22.60
N VAL A 185 -14.91 16.28 -21.32
CA VAL A 185 -16.27 16.51 -20.78
C VAL A 185 -16.35 17.78 -19.93
N GLY A 186 -15.24 18.40 -19.58
CA GLY A 186 -15.16 19.63 -18.78
C GLY A 186 -14.47 20.77 -19.52
N GLU A 187 -14.47 21.94 -18.88
CA GLU A 187 -13.78 23.13 -19.39
C GLU A 187 -12.25 22.96 -19.37
N PRO A 188 -11.54 23.58 -20.35
CA PRO A 188 -10.08 23.58 -20.35
C PRO A 188 -9.50 24.15 -19.05
N THR A 189 -8.37 23.58 -18.62
CA THR A 189 -7.62 24.06 -17.44
C THR A 189 -6.25 24.59 -17.86
N GLU A 190 -5.53 25.24 -16.94
CA GLU A 190 -4.15 25.68 -17.12
C GLU A 190 -3.13 24.52 -17.13
N TYR A 191 -3.58 23.29 -16.87
CA TYR A 191 -2.71 22.10 -16.84
C TYR A 191 -2.72 21.38 -18.17
N LEU A 192 -1.54 20.97 -18.61
CA LEU A 192 -1.36 20.04 -19.72
C LEU A 192 -1.03 18.66 -19.14
N ASP A 193 -2.06 17.84 -18.99
CA ASP A 193 -1.89 16.50 -18.43
C ASP A 193 -1.53 15.48 -19.50
N GLU A 194 -0.43 14.75 -19.25
CA GLU A 194 -0.07 13.59 -20.05
C GLU A 194 -0.81 12.33 -19.57
N PRO A 195 -0.89 11.27 -20.40
CA PRO A 195 -1.62 10.04 -20.04
C PRO A 195 -1.22 9.45 -18.69
N ALA A 196 0.08 9.43 -18.35
CA ALA A 196 0.56 8.90 -17.07
C ALA A 196 0.09 9.75 -15.88
N THR A 197 0.04 11.08 -16.04
CA THR A 197 -0.47 11.98 -15.01
C THR A 197 -1.99 11.81 -14.84
N ALA A 198 -2.74 11.74 -15.93
CA ALA A 198 -4.18 11.51 -15.88
C ALA A 198 -4.51 10.16 -15.22
N ALA A 199 -3.76 9.10 -15.53
CA ALA A 199 -3.92 7.80 -14.89
C ALA A 199 -3.66 7.85 -13.37
N ALA A 200 -2.62 8.55 -12.92
CA ALA A 200 -2.31 8.70 -11.50
C ALA A 200 -3.36 9.53 -10.74
N LEU A 201 -3.87 10.60 -11.35
CA LEU A 201 -4.97 11.39 -10.80
C LEU A 201 -6.25 10.55 -10.70
N ALA A 202 -6.58 9.79 -11.75
CA ALA A 202 -7.75 8.92 -11.76
C ALA A 202 -7.63 7.80 -10.70
N ASP A 203 -6.46 7.18 -10.53
CA ASP A 203 -6.21 6.19 -9.46
C ASP A 203 -6.48 6.80 -8.08
N THR A 204 -6.01 8.02 -7.83
CA THR A 204 -6.23 8.72 -6.55
C THR A 204 -7.73 8.93 -6.28
N VAL A 205 -8.51 9.38 -7.26
CA VAL A 205 -9.95 9.59 -7.09
C VAL A 205 -10.69 8.26 -6.92
N VAL A 206 -10.35 7.23 -7.70
CA VAL A 206 -10.95 5.89 -7.58
C VAL A 206 -10.69 5.30 -6.18
N ARG A 207 -9.47 5.40 -5.66
CA ARG A 207 -9.15 4.94 -4.28
C ARG A 207 -9.92 5.73 -3.22
N GLY A 208 -10.10 7.03 -3.42
CA GLY A 208 -10.92 7.88 -2.55
C GLY A 208 -12.39 7.46 -2.53
N LEU A 209 -12.96 7.08 -3.69
CA LEU A 209 -14.30 6.51 -3.79
C LEU A 209 -14.40 5.13 -3.12
N GLU A 210 -13.44 4.25 -3.38
CA GLU A 210 -13.39 2.89 -2.83
C GLU A 210 -13.32 2.86 -1.30
N CYS A 211 -12.57 3.80 -0.70
CA CYS A 211 -12.47 3.91 0.77
C CYS A 211 -13.56 4.78 1.41
N GLY A 212 -14.46 5.39 0.63
CA GLY A 212 -15.54 6.25 1.11
C GLY A 212 -15.11 7.66 1.53
N ALA A 213 -13.88 8.08 1.21
CA ALA A 213 -13.42 9.44 1.43
C ALA A 213 -14.04 10.46 0.47
N ILE A 214 -14.42 10.00 -0.72
CA ILE A 214 -15.05 10.77 -1.79
C ILE A 214 -16.40 10.13 -2.12
N ALA A 215 -17.44 10.94 -2.35
CA ALA A 215 -18.72 10.47 -2.83
C ALA A 215 -18.84 10.69 -4.36
N GLU A 216 -19.59 9.83 -5.06
CA GLU A 216 -19.81 9.98 -6.51
C GLU A 216 -20.43 11.34 -6.89
N SER A 217 -21.23 11.93 -6.00
CA SER A 217 -21.81 13.26 -6.20
C SER A 217 -20.76 14.40 -6.23
N GLU A 218 -19.52 14.13 -5.83
CA GLU A 218 -18.41 15.10 -5.83
C GLU A 218 -17.58 15.05 -7.12
N LEU A 219 -17.88 14.13 -8.05
CA LEU A 219 -17.12 13.94 -9.29
C LEU A 219 -17.43 15.01 -10.38
N GLY A 220 -18.45 15.85 -10.18
CA GLY A 220 -18.83 16.86 -11.17
C GLY A 220 -19.29 16.22 -12.48
N GLU A 221 -18.61 16.55 -13.59
CA GLU A 221 -18.99 16.12 -14.95
C GLU A 221 -18.34 14.78 -15.36
N ILE A 222 -17.36 14.27 -14.60
CA ILE A 222 -16.70 13.00 -14.90
C ILE A 222 -17.36 11.86 -14.09
N ASP A 223 -17.64 10.75 -14.75
CA ASP A 223 -18.21 9.58 -14.09
C ASP A 223 -17.16 8.55 -13.65
N ARG A 224 -17.59 7.64 -12.79
CA ARG A 224 -16.73 6.57 -12.26
C ARG A 224 -16.21 5.64 -13.37
N GLU A 225 -16.99 5.37 -14.40
CA GLU A 225 -16.58 4.49 -15.50
C GLU A 225 -15.39 5.11 -16.27
N THR A 226 -15.48 6.39 -16.56
CA THR A 226 -14.38 7.16 -17.19
C THR A 226 -13.13 7.16 -16.32
N LEU A 227 -13.25 7.37 -15.00
CA LEU A 227 -12.12 7.28 -14.07
C LEU A 227 -11.44 5.91 -14.08
N VAL A 228 -12.23 4.82 -14.02
CA VAL A 228 -11.69 3.45 -14.08
C VAL A 228 -11.01 3.16 -15.41
N ARG A 229 -11.50 3.73 -16.51
CA ARG A 229 -10.87 3.61 -17.83
C ARG A 229 -9.55 4.38 -17.89
N LEU A 230 -9.47 5.58 -17.33
CA LEU A 230 -8.26 6.40 -17.31
C LEU A 230 -7.16 5.82 -16.40
N ARG A 231 -7.54 5.13 -15.33
CA ARG A 231 -6.62 4.47 -14.40
C ARG A 231 -5.76 3.36 -15.05
N ARG A 232 -6.20 2.80 -16.17
CA ARG A 232 -5.54 1.69 -16.90
C ARG A 232 -4.48 2.18 -17.87
#